data_da423f44a24776dc9cdf3bd22666e4dc
#
_entry.id   da423f44a24776dc9cdf3bd22666e4dc
#
_cell.length_a   1.000
_cell.length_b   1.000
_cell.length_c   1.000
_cell.angle_alpha   90.00
_cell.angle_beta   90.00
_cell.angle_gamma   90.00
#
_symmetry.space_group_name_H-M   'P 1'
#
loop_
_entity.id
_entity.type
_entity.pdbx_description
1 polymer ?
#
loop_
_entity_poly.entity_id
_entity_poly.type
_entity_poly.pdbx_seq_one_letter_code
_entity_poly.pdbx_strand_id
1 'polypeptide(L)'
;MGYSLHLAHLYGDLLNTYGDIGNVLVLEYYAKQMGIEFTSEIVSIEQDFDEKKFDLAFFGGGQDFEQTIVSKDIQRMKESLTTFIEDDGPMLAICGGYQLLGQYYIGAHGERIEGIHALSHHTESQINHRFIGDITIKNEETGETYHGFENHNGLTFLGEDEKPLGIVISGNGNNGSDKTEGAIYKNVCCSYFHGPILARNSLLAKRLLLACLLYT
;
A
#
# COMPACT_ATOMS: atom_id res chain seq x y z
N MET A 1 -15.23 23.76 -14.33
CA MET A 1 -15.55 22.71 -13.35
C MET A 1 -14.23 22.37 -12.67
N GLY A 2 -14.16 22.35 -11.34
CA GLY A 2 -12.98 21.89 -10.61
C GLY A 2 -13.01 20.36 -10.52
N TYR A 3 -11.85 19.72 -10.47
CA TYR A 3 -11.75 18.29 -10.17
C TYR A 3 -11.95 18.08 -8.66
N SER A 4 -12.60 16.98 -8.29
CA SER A 4 -12.71 16.51 -6.90
C SER A 4 -12.22 15.07 -6.82
N LEU A 5 -11.54 14.72 -5.74
CA LEU A 5 -11.09 13.36 -5.44
C LEU A 5 -11.55 12.96 -4.05
N HIS A 6 -12.07 11.74 -3.94
CA HIS A 6 -12.51 11.15 -2.69
C HIS A 6 -11.70 9.90 -2.37
N LEU A 7 -10.95 9.92 -1.27
CA LEU A 7 -10.08 8.82 -0.84
C LEU A 7 -10.76 7.95 0.22
N ALA A 8 -10.72 6.63 0.01
CA ALA A 8 -11.00 5.65 1.05
C ALA A 8 -9.73 5.34 1.85
N HIS A 9 -9.70 5.64 3.15
CA HIS A 9 -8.66 5.20 4.07
C HIS A 9 -9.10 3.89 4.73
N LEU A 10 -8.66 2.76 4.15
CA LEU A 10 -9.05 1.43 4.62
C LEU A 10 -8.47 1.16 6.00
N TYR A 11 -9.35 0.90 6.97
CA TYR A 11 -9.01 0.61 8.36
C TYR A 11 -8.04 1.62 9.00
N GLY A 12 -8.18 2.90 8.67
CA GLY A 12 -7.27 3.96 9.12
C GLY A 12 -7.27 4.19 10.64
N ASP A 13 -8.25 3.68 11.35
CA ASP A 13 -8.38 3.64 12.80
C ASP A 13 -7.61 2.47 13.45
N LEU A 14 -7.31 1.40 12.69
CA LEU A 14 -6.59 0.20 13.13
C LEU A 14 -5.18 0.11 12.53
N LEU A 15 -5.04 0.45 11.26
CA LEU A 15 -3.80 0.31 10.50
C LEU A 15 -3.18 1.69 10.21
N ASN A 16 -2.51 2.25 11.21
CA ASN A 16 -1.87 3.57 11.14
C ASN A 16 -0.51 3.55 11.85
N THR A 17 0.22 2.45 11.70
CA THR A 17 1.54 2.29 12.31
C THR A 17 2.54 3.29 11.71
N TYR A 18 3.38 3.88 12.57
CA TYR A 18 4.39 4.90 12.19
C TYR A 18 3.82 6.17 11.52
N GLY A 19 2.53 6.46 11.74
CA GLY A 19 1.90 7.68 11.24
C GLY A 19 1.54 7.62 9.76
N ASP A 20 1.11 6.47 9.26
CA ASP A 20 0.75 6.23 7.86
C ASP A 20 -0.34 7.19 7.34
N ILE A 21 -1.19 7.75 8.23
CA ILE A 21 -2.10 8.86 7.90
C ILE A 21 -1.39 10.04 7.20
N GLY A 22 -0.09 10.22 7.44
CA GLY A 22 0.71 11.23 6.77
C GLY A 22 0.72 11.09 5.25
N ASN A 23 0.50 9.89 4.69
CA ASN A 23 0.36 9.70 3.25
C ASN A 23 -0.93 10.38 2.74
N VAL A 24 -2.04 10.25 3.46
CA VAL A 24 -3.31 10.92 3.13
C VAL A 24 -3.14 12.44 3.18
N LEU A 25 -2.48 12.96 4.22
CA LEU A 25 -2.22 14.40 4.36
C LEU A 25 -1.33 14.96 3.24
N VAL A 26 -0.35 14.19 2.79
CA VAL A 26 0.51 14.57 1.65
C VAL A 26 -0.28 14.59 0.34
N LEU A 27 -1.15 13.60 0.11
CA LEU A 27 -2.03 13.58 -1.07
C LEU A 27 -2.98 14.78 -1.05
N GLU A 28 -3.61 15.08 0.08
CA GLU A 28 -4.46 16.26 0.25
C GLU A 28 -3.69 17.56 -0.05
N TYR A 29 -2.46 17.69 0.49
CA TYR A 29 -1.62 18.86 0.24
C TYR A 29 -1.35 19.07 -1.25
N TYR A 30 -0.90 18.01 -1.97
CA TYR A 30 -0.60 18.14 -3.40
C TYR A 30 -1.86 18.30 -4.26
N ALA A 31 -2.97 17.65 -3.92
CA ALA A 31 -4.24 17.85 -4.60
C ALA A 31 -4.68 19.33 -4.52
N LYS A 32 -4.60 19.95 -3.34
CA LYS A 32 -4.86 21.38 -3.16
C LYS A 32 -3.93 22.28 -4.00
N GLN A 33 -2.63 21.94 -4.08
CA GLN A 33 -1.69 22.67 -4.93
C GLN A 33 -2.03 22.57 -6.43
N MET A 34 -2.66 21.47 -6.84
CA MET A 34 -3.15 21.24 -8.21
C MET A 34 -4.55 21.83 -8.46
N GLY A 35 -5.16 22.47 -7.47
CA GLY A 35 -6.52 23.03 -7.57
C GLY A 35 -7.62 21.97 -7.55
N ILE A 36 -7.35 20.80 -6.96
CA ILE A 36 -8.28 19.68 -6.83
C ILE A 36 -8.89 19.71 -5.43
N GLU A 37 -10.21 19.63 -5.35
CA GLU A 37 -10.91 19.40 -4.08
C GLU A 37 -10.63 17.96 -3.62
N PHE A 38 -10.17 17.79 -2.37
CA PHE A 38 -9.79 16.48 -1.85
C PHE A 38 -10.53 16.22 -0.54
N THR A 39 -11.17 15.06 -0.48
CA THR A 39 -11.84 14.57 0.73
C THR A 39 -11.37 13.14 1.02
N SER A 40 -11.42 12.74 2.28
CA SER A 40 -11.10 11.37 2.68
C SER A 40 -12.04 10.89 3.78
N GLU A 41 -12.36 9.62 3.78
CA GLU A 41 -13.08 8.97 4.87
C GLU A 41 -12.45 7.64 5.23
N ILE A 42 -12.60 7.23 6.49
CA ILE A 42 -12.17 5.91 6.95
C ILE A 42 -13.26 4.91 6.60
N VAL A 43 -12.87 3.81 5.95
CA VAL A 43 -13.69 2.62 5.72
C VAL A 43 -13.13 1.52 6.62
N SER A 44 -13.85 1.14 7.67
CA SER A 44 -13.34 0.27 8.72
C SER A 44 -14.24 -0.95 8.96
N ILE A 45 -14.10 -1.58 10.13
CA ILE A 45 -14.83 -2.80 10.52
C ILE A 45 -16.33 -2.64 10.27
N GLU A 46 -16.94 -3.67 9.66
CA GLU A 46 -18.38 -3.75 9.33
C GLU A 46 -18.87 -2.68 8.32
N GLN A 47 -17.98 -1.87 7.75
CA GLN A 47 -18.31 -0.92 6.68
C GLN A 47 -17.99 -1.52 5.32
N ASP A 48 -18.79 -1.21 4.29
CA ASP A 48 -18.57 -1.68 2.92
C ASP A 48 -17.72 -0.69 2.13
N PHE A 49 -16.89 -1.21 1.23
CA PHE A 49 -16.20 -0.43 0.24
C PHE A 49 -17.05 -0.36 -1.04
N ASP A 50 -17.41 0.85 -1.44
CA ASP A 50 -18.12 1.10 -2.70
C ASP A 50 -17.11 1.58 -3.75
N GLU A 51 -16.79 0.71 -4.71
CA GLU A 51 -15.80 0.96 -5.76
C GLU A 51 -16.18 2.14 -6.69
N LYS A 52 -17.44 2.57 -6.68
CA LYS A 52 -17.93 3.71 -7.48
C LYS A 52 -17.89 5.02 -6.73
N LYS A 53 -17.68 4.99 -5.42
CA LYS A 53 -17.65 6.16 -4.55
C LYS A 53 -16.28 6.77 -4.45
N PHE A 54 -15.24 5.96 -4.57
CA PHE A 54 -13.86 6.37 -4.29
C PHE A 54 -13.02 6.46 -5.55
N ASP A 55 -12.23 7.51 -5.64
CA ASP A 55 -11.27 7.75 -6.73
C ASP A 55 -9.87 7.22 -6.40
N LEU A 56 -9.61 6.93 -5.12
CA LEU A 56 -8.32 6.49 -4.60
C LEU A 56 -8.54 5.71 -3.30
N ALA A 57 -7.77 4.66 -3.08
CA ALA A 57 -7.72 3.95 -1.81
C ALA A 57 -6.33 4.02 -1.17
N PHE A 58 -6.29 4.13 0.15
CA PHE A 58 -5.08 4.02 0.96
C PHE A 58 -5.24 2.94 2.02
N PHE A 59 -4.27 2.03 2.11
CA PHE A 59 -4.26 0.91 3.03
C PHE A 59 -2.95 0.92 3.82
N GLY A 60 -3.00 1.33 5.09
CA GLY A 60 -1.83 1.49 5.95
C GLY A 60 -1.29 0.20 6.54
N GLY A 61 -0.21 0.31 7.31
CA GLY A 61 0.40 -0.79 8.05
C GLY A 61 -0.13 -0.93 9.48
N GLY A 62 -0.11 -2.15 10.00
CA GLY A 62 -0.51 -2.48 11.37
C GLY A 62 0.40 -3.53 11.99
N GLN A 63 0.18 -3.82 13.27
CA GLN A 63 0.82 -4.95 13.94
C GLN A 63 0.04 -6.25 13.68
N ASP A 64 0.63 -7.40 13.98
CA ASP A 64 0.05 -8.73 13.69
C ASP A 64 -1.35 -8.91 14.30
N PHE A 65 -1.60 -8.31 15.47
CA PHE A 65 -2.90 -8.39 16.13
C PHE A 65 -4.00 -7.67 15.32
N GLU A 66 -3.78 -6.42 14.95
CA GLU A 66 -4.71 -5.63 14.13
C GLU A 66 -4.86 -6.24 12.74
N GLN A 67 -3.77 -6.71 12.14
CA GLN A 67 -3.81 -7.40 10.84
C GLN A 67 -4.69 -8.67 10.91
N THR A 68 -4.64 -9.43 11.99
CA THR A 68 -5.48 -10.63 12.19
C THR A 68 -6.97 -10.28 12.24
N ILE A 69 -7.32 -9.15 12.85
CA ILE A 69 -8.71 -8.67 12.89
C ILE A 69 -9.14 -8.23 11.49
N VAL A 70 -8.33 -7.38 10.86
CA VAL A 70 -8.62 -6.82 9.54
C VAL A 70 -8.69 -7.92 8.48
N SER A 71 -7.82 -8.94 8.51
CA SER A 71 -7.82 -10.04 7.55
C SER A 71 -9.14 -10.81 7.49
N LYS A 72 -9.84 -10.89 8.61
CA LYS A 72 -11.16 -11.54 8.69
C LYS A 72 -12.27 -10.65 8.17
N ASP A 73 -12.25 -9.36 8.53
CA ASP A 73 -13.27 -8.41 8.12
C ASP A 73 -13.18 -8.05 6.64
N ILE A 74 -11.96 -7.85 6.11
CA ILE A 74 -11.73 -7.42 4.72
C ILE A 74 -12.23 -8.44 3.69
N GLN A 75 -12.42 -9.71 4.05
CA GLN A 75 -12.95 -10.74 3.15
C GLN A 75 -14.34 -10.37 2.60
N ARG A 76 -15.15 -9.64 3.36
CA ARG A 76 -16.46 -9.15 2.88
C ARG A 76 -16.34 -8.05 1.83
N MET A 77 -15.23 -7.31 1.78
CA MET A 77 -14.93 -6.28 0.77
C MET A 77 -14.07 -6.80 -0.38
N LYS A 78 -13.70 -8.10 -0.36
CA LYS A 78 -12.81 -8.69 -1.35
C LYS A 78 -13.25 -8.44 -2.79
N GLU A 79 -14.52 -8.65 -3.09
CA GLU A 79 -15.06 -8.50 -4.46
C GLU A 79 -15.00 -7.05 -4.93
N SER A 80 -15.46 -6.10 -4.12
CA SER A 80 -15.44 -4.67 -4.47
C SER A 80 -14.04 -4.09 -4.57
N LEU A 81 -13.12 -4.48 -3.66
CA LEU A 81 -11.72 -4.07 -3.75
C LEU A 81 -11.02 -4.66 -4.97
N THR A 82 -11.29 -5.94 -5.29
CA THR A 82 -10.74 -6.56 -6.50
C THR A 82 -11.29 -5.88 -7.75
N THR A 83 -12.58 -5.59 -7.80
CA THR A 83 -13.19 -4.85 -8.93
C THR A 83 -12.55 -3.47 -9.08
N PHE A 84 -12.39 -2.72 -7.99
CA PHE A 84 -11.73 -1.41 -8.02
C PHE A 84 -10.31 -1.49 -8.60
N ILE A 85 -9.51 -2.48 -8.17
CA ILE A 85 -8.15 -2.70 -8.67
C ILE A 85 -8.14 -3.11 -10.13
N GLU A 86 -9.05 -4.02 -10.53
CA GLU A 86 -9.13 -4.52 -11.90
C GLU A 86 -9.64 -3.47 -12.89
N ASP A 87 -10.43 -2.51 -12.43
CA ASP A 87 -10.88 -1.34 -13.19
C ASP A 87 -9.86 -0.18 -13.19
N ASP A 88 -8.59 -0.47 -12.85
CA ASP A 88 -7.48 0.49 -12.79
C ASP A 88 -7.60 1.55 -11.66
N GLY A 89 -8.40 1.30 -10.63
CA GLY A 89 -8.52 2.16 -9.46
C GLY A 89 -7.16 2.35 -8.74
N PRO A 90 -6.73 3.60 -8.52
CA PRO A 90 -5.45 3.86 -7.87
C PRO A 90 -5.46 3.49 -6.39
N MET A 91 -4.40 2.83 -5.93
CA MET A 91 -4.25 2.44 -4.52
C MET A 91 -2.80 2.56 -4.07
N LEU A 92 -2.62 3.02 -2.83
CA LEU A 92 -1.36 2.92 -2.10
C LEU A 92 -1.55 1.98 -0.92
N ALA A 93 -0.73 0.91 -0.84
CA ALA A 93 -0.77 -0.05 0.26
C ALA A 93 0.59 -0.16 0.94
N ILE A 94 0.61 -0.02 2.27
CA ILE A 94 1.84 0.00 3.06
C ILE A 94 1.87 -1.17 4.04
N CYS A 95 2.99 -1.89 4.07
CA CYS A 95 3.33 -2.93 5.06
C CYS A 95 2.19 -3.96 5.24
N GLY A 96 1.40 -3.88 6.31
CA GLY A 96 0.27 -4.77 6.55
C GLY A 96 -0.81 -4.71 5.46
N GLY A 97 -1.10 -3.50 4.96
CA GLY A 97 -2.01 -3.33 3.83
C GLY A 97 -1.49 -3.99 2.55
N TYR A 98 -0.18 -3.85 2.28
CA TYR A 98 0.47 -4.56 1.18
C TYR A 98 0.32 -6.08 1.32
N GLN A 99 0.60 -6.65 2.49
CA GLN A 99 0.49 -8.09 2.76
C GLN A 99 -0.93 -8.61 2.58
N LEU A 100 -1.95 -7.86 3.03
CA LEU A 100 -3.35 -8.26 2.97
C LEU A 100 -3.97 -8.20 1.56
N LEU A 101 -3.39 -7.45 0.64
CA LEU A 101 -3.80 -7.48 -0.78
C LEU A 101 -3.37 -8.77 -1.47
N GLY A 102 -2.29 -9.41 -1.02
CA GLY A 102 -1.73 -10.64 -1.58
C GLY A 102 -2.55 -11.90 -1.26
N GLN A 103 -1.90 -13.04 -1.48
CA GLN A 103 -2.49 -14.36 -1.26
C GLN A 103 -2.61 -14.69 0.24
N TYR A 104 -1.51 -14.60 0.96
CA TYR A 104 -1.44 -14.85 2.39
C TYR A 104 -0.18 -14.25 3.01
N TYR A 105 -0.22 -14.11 4.32
CA TYR A 105 0.93 -13.79 5.15
C TYR A 105 1.10 -14.86 6.24
N ILE A 106 2.31 -15.37 6.45
CA ILE A 106 2.65 -16.20 7.59
C ILE A 106 3.13 -15.29 8.72
N GLY A 107 2.38 -15.20 9.81
CA GLY A 107 2.66 -14.38 10.97
C GLY A 107 3.86 -14.87 11.79
N ALA A 108 4.26 -14.08 12.78
CA ALA A 108 5.46 -14.34 13.58
C ALA A 108 5.41 -15.66 14.40
N HIS A 109 4.23 -16.20 14.65
CA HIS A 109 4.03 -17.47 15.36
C HIS A 109 3.71 -18.65 14.41
N GLY A 110 3.84 -18.44 13.10
CA GLY A 110 3.55 -19.44 12.08
C GLY A 110 2.06 -19.55 11.70
N GLU A 111 1.22 -18.67 12.21
CA GLU A 111 -0.18 -18.58 11.82
C GLU A 111 -0.31 -18.06 10.38
N ARG A 112 -1.21 -18.66 9.63
CA ARG A 112 -1.53 -18.18 8.28
C ARG A 112 -2.67 -17.18 8.34
N ILE A 113 -2.37 -15.98 7.86
CA ILE A 113 -3.31 -14.86 7.73
C ILE A 113 -3.65 -14.76 6.24
N GLU A 114 -4.94 -14.95 5.91
CA GLU A 114 -5.40 -14.90 4.51
C GLU A 114 -5.48 -13.45 4.03
N GLY A 115 -4.91 -13.20 2.85
CA GLY A 115 -5.13 -11.98 2.09
C GLY A 115 -6.45 -12.01 1.33
N ILE A 116 -6.73 -10.97 0.57
CA ILE A 116 -7.92 -10.92 -0.30
C ILE A 116 -7.67 -11.51 -1.70
N HIS A 117 -6.46 -11.92 -2.01
CA HIS A 117 -6.04 -12.47 -3.31
C HIS A 117 -6.28 -11.50 -4.50
N ALA A 118 -6.29 -10.19 -4.24
CA ALA A 118 -6.36 -9.19 -5.30
C ALA A 118 -5.03 -9.07 -6.07
N LEU A 119 -3.91 -9.36 -5.38
CA LEU A 119 -2.58 -9.44 -5.95
C LEU A 119 -2.02 -10.85 -5.76
N SER A 120 -0.99 -11.22 -6.54
CA SER A 120 -0.49 -12.60 -6.61
C SER A 120 0.70 -12.89 -5.68
N HIS A 121 1.28 -11.88 -5.03
CA HIS A 121 2.35 -12.09 -4.06
C HIS A 121 1.89 -12.83 -2.79
N HIS A 122 2.85 -13.40 -2.08
CA HIS A 122 2.67 -13.93 -0.73
C HIS A 122 3.80 -13.47 0.17
N THR A 123 3.56 -13.54 1.48
CA THR A 123 4.56 -13.13 2.48
C THR A 123 4.80 -14.22 3.50
N GLU A 124 6.06 -14.50 3.78
CA GLU A 124 6.52 -15.40 4.83
C GLU A 124 7.13 -14.60 5.99
N SER A 125 7.15 -15.15 7.19
CA SER A 125 7.75 -14.48 8.35
C SER A 125 9.19 -14.94 8.55
N GLN A 126 10.07 -14.00 8.92
CA GLN A 126 11.40 -14.32 9.42
C GLN A 126 11.35 -14.68 10.90
N ILE A 127 11.98 -15.78 11.28
CA ILE A 127 12.10 -16.17 12.68
C ILE A 127 13.23 -15.36 13.33
N ASN A 128 12.92 -14.62 14.40
CA ASN A 128 13.88 -13.84 15.20
C ASN A 128 14.72 -12.82 14.41
N HIS A 129 14.26 -12.40 13.26
CA HIS A 129 14.91 -11.38 12.45
C HIS A 129 13.90 -10.36 11.92
N ARG A 130 14.36 -9.12 11.72
CA ARG A 130 13.51 -8.03 11.24
C ARG A 130 14.38 -7.08 10.41
N PHE A 131 13.89 -6.67 9.27
CA PHE A 131 14.52 -5.62 8.48
C PHE A 131 14.17 -4.26 9.09
N ILE A 132 15.19 -3.52 9.55
CA ILE A 132 15.02 -2.21 10.17
C ILE A 132 16.14 -1.31 9.67
N GLY A 133 15.81 -0.19 9.06
CA GLY A 133 16.79 0.80 8.64
C GLY A 133 16.33 1.69 7.50
N ASP A 134 17.21 2.58 7.10
CA ASP A 134 17.01 3.40 5.91
C ASP A 134 17.14 2.52 4.66
N ILE A 135 16.25 2.77 3.71
CA ILE A 135 16.22 2.08 2.43
C ILE A 135 16.16 3.07 1.27
N THR A 136 16.86 2.75 0.20
CA THR A 136 16.85 3.50 -1.05
C THR A 136 16.64 2.54 -2.21
N ILE A 137 15.70 2.87 -3.09
CA ILE A 137 15.40 2.08 -4.28
C ILE A 137 15.40 2.96 -5.52
N LYS A 138 15.58 2.35 -6.68
CA LYS A 138 15.43 2.98 -7.98
C LYS A 138 14.28 2.31 -8.73
N ASN A 139 13.31 3.11 -9.16
CA ASN A 139 12.28 2.64 -10.09
C ASN A 139 12.89 2.61 -11.50
N GLU A 140 12.86 1.45 -12.15
CA GLU A 140 13.51 1.26 -13.45
C GLU A 140 12.72 1.87 -14.61
N GLU A 141 11.40 1.96 -14.49
CA GLU A 141 10.55 2.52 -15.55
C GLU A 141 10.66 4.06 -15.61
N THR A 142 10.73 4.70 -14.45
CA THR A 142 10.74 6.17 -14.36
C THR A 142 12.13 6.75 -14.18
N GLY A 143 13.10 5.92 -13.73
CA GLY A 143 14.43 6.34 -13.34
C GLY A 143 14.50 7.09 -12.00
N GLU A 144 13.35 7.24 -11.32
CA GLU A 144 13.25 7.93 -10.03
C GLU A 144 13.89 7.12 -8.91
N THR A 145 14.46 7.82 -7.93
CA THR A 145 14.98 7.22 -6.70
C THR A 145 14.03 7.54 -5.56
N TYR A 146 13.64 6.52 -4.79
CA TYR A 146 12.79 6.66 -3.63
C TYR A 146 13.56 6.34 -2.35
N HIS A 147 13.26 7.09 -1.29
CA HIS A 147 13.89 6.97 0.01
C HIS A 147 12.83 6.70 1.09
N GLY A 148 13.12 5.79 2.00
CA GLY A 148 12.22 5.44 3.08
C GLY A 148 12.93 4.81 4.26
N PHE A 149 12.13 4.29 5.18
CA PHE A 149 12.58 3.52 6.33
C PHE A 149 11.80 2.20 6.35
N GLU A 150 12.49 1.08 6.30
CA GLU A 150 11.88 -0.25 6.41
C GLU A 150 11.84 -0.71 7.86
N ASN A 151 10.71 -1.32 8.28
CA ASN A 151 10.60 -1.96 9.59
C ASN A 151 9.57 -3.10 9.53
N HIS A 152 10.00 -4.25 9.03
CA HIS A 152 9.14 -5.42 8.88
C HIS A 152 9.90 -6.74 9.08
N ASN A 153 9.18 -7.80 9.41
CA ASN A 153 9.69 -9.17 9.48
C ASN A 153 9.18 -10.05 8.32
N GLY A 154 8.30 -9.53 7.46
CA GLY A 154 7.80 -10.24 6.30
C GLY A 154 8.85 -10.37 5.21
N LEU A 155 8.88 -11.52 4.56
CA LEU A 155 9.59 -11.79 3.31
C LEU A 155 8.54 -11.93 2.21
N THR A 156 8.40 -10.91 1.36
CA THR A 156 7.42 -10.91 0.28
C THR A 156 8.05 -11.38 -1.02
N PHE A 157 7.35 -12.28 -1.68
CA PHE A 157 7.71 -12.82 -2.99
C PHE A 157 6.63 -12.43 -4.00
N LEU A 158 7.04 -11.66 -5.01
CA LEU A 158 6.13 -11.15 -6.03
C LEU A 158 5.60 -12.29 -6.92
N GLY A 159 4.38 -12.12 -7.42
CA GLY A 159 3.81 -12.98 -8.43
C GLY A 159 4.28 -12.61 -9.84
N GLU A 160 3.91 -13.44 -10.83
CA GLU A 160 4.36 -13.27 -12.22
C GLU A 160 3.79 -12.01 -12.92
N ASP A 161 2.66 -11.51 -12.46
CA ASP A 161 1.96 -10.34 -12.99
C ASP A 161 2.29 -9.03 -12.28
N GLU A 162 3.13 -9.10 -11.24
CA GLU A 162 3.56 -7.96 -10.45
C GLU A 162 4.97 -7.50 -10.86
N LYS A 163 5.18 -6.19 -10.84
CA LYS A 163 6.51 -5.59 -10.95
C LYS A 163 6.93 -5.00 -9.60
N PRO A 164 8.22 -4.97 -9.26
CA PRO A 164 8.65 -4.25 -8.07
C PRO A 164 8.42 -2.74 -8.23
N LEU A 165 8.09 -2.06 -7.12
CA LEU A 165 8.11 -0.59 -7.07
C LEU A 165 9.50 -0.05 -7.42
N GLY A 166 10.54 -0.75 -7.02
CA GLY A 166 11.90 -0.47 -7.42
C GLY A 166 12.91 -1.53 -7.03
N ILE A 167 14.14 -1.33 -7.53
CA ILE A 167 15.29 -2.17 -7.23
C ILE A 167 16.09 -1.55 -6.09
N VAL A 168 16.41 -2.34 -5.08
CA VAL A 168 17.12 -1.91 -3.88
C VAL A 168 18.57 -1.51 -4.22
N ILE A 169 18.89 -0.25 -3.92
CA ILE A 169 20.26 0.29 -3.97
C ILE A 169 20.93 0.07 -2.60
N SER A 170 20.18 0.30 -1.52
CA SER A 170 20.65 0.14 -0.13
C SER A 170 19.44 -0.21 0.74
N GLY A 171 19.59 -1.13 1.67
CA GLY A 171 18.52 -1.72 2.48
C GLY A 171 18.23 -3.17 2.10
N ASN A 172 17.11 -3.71 2.56
CA ASN A 172 16.74 -5.12 2.36
C ASN A 172 15.59 -5.32 1.36
N GLY A 173 14.57 -4.46 1.38
CA GLY A 173 13.41 -4.55 0.51
C GLY A 173 12.48 -5.71 0.84
N ASN A 174 11.82 -6.28 -0.18
CA ASN A 174 10.79 -7.29 -0.02
C ASN A 174 11.23 -8.52 0.78
N ASN A 175 12.43 -9.04 0.52
CA ASN A 175 12.88 -10.32 1.12
C ASN A 175 14.40 -10.40 1.38
N GLY A 176 15.13 -9.32 1.16
CA GLY A 176 16.58 -9.25 1.40
C GLY A 176 17.45 -10.03 0.41
N SER A 177 16.88 -10.72 -0.57
CA SER A 177 17.64 -11.62 -1.46
C SER A 177 17.54 -11.25 -2.94
N ASP A 178 16.36 -10.90 -3.44
CA ASP A 178 16.10 -10.63 -4.87
C ASP A 178 16.28 -9.16 -5.27
N LYS A 179 16.60 -8.31 -4.30
CA LYS A 179 16.77 -6.85 -4.45
C LYS A 179 15.52 -6.10 -4.93
N THR A 180 14.35 -6.68 -4.81
CA THR A 180 13.10 -5.98 -5.09
C THR A 180 12.58 -5.26 -3.86
N GLU A 181 11.81 -4.20 -4.05
CA GLU A 181 11.05 -3.54 -3.00
C GLU A 181 9.69 -3.14 -3.55
N GLY A 182 8.65 -3.39 -2.70
CA GLY A 182 7.26 -3.10 -3.03
C GLY A 182 6.74 -3.90 -4.21
N ALA A 183 5.56 -3.53 -4.67
CA ALA A 183 4.92 -4.08 -5.85
C ALA A 183 4.16 -3.01 -6.61
N ILE A 184 4.07 -3.17 -7.91
CA ILE A 184 3.17 -2.44 -8.79
C ILE A 184 2.34 -3.45 -9.55
N TYR A 185 1.02 -3.30 -9.46
CA TYR A 185 0.05 -3.99 -10.28
C TYR A 185 -0.98 -2.97 -10.76
N LYS A 186 -1.09 -2.74 -12.08
CA LYS A 186 -1.93 -1.67 -12.63
C LYS A 186 -1.61 -0.32 -11.95
N ASN A 187 -2.62 0.34 -11.34
CA ASN A 187 -2.46 1.59 -10.58
C ASN A 187 -2.31 1.36 -9.06
N VAL A 188 -2.11 0.11 -8.63
CA VAL A 188 -1.79 -0.21 -7.23
C VAL A 188 -0.28 -0.12 -7.01
N CYS A 189 0.10 0.64 -6.00
CA CYS A 189 1.47 0.80 -5.53
C CYS A 189 1.58 0.28 -4.10
N CYS A 190 2.42 -0.72 -3.89
CA CYS A 190 2.68 -1.32 -2.59
C CYS A 190 4.11 -1.05 -2.13
N SER A 191 4.34 -0.94 -0.81
CA SER A 191 5.68 -0.70 -0.26
C SER A 191 5.79 -1.10 1.21
N TYR A 192 7.02 -1.40 1.66
CA TYR A 192 7.37 -1.52 3.08
C TYR A 192 7.91 -0.22 3.68
N PHE A 193 7.87 0.89 2.95
CA PHE A 193 8.40 2.16 3.43
C PHE A 193 7.47 2.79 4.47
N HIS A 194 8.06 3.10 5.61
CA HIS A 194 7.45 3.86 6.69
C HIS A 194 8.01 5.28 6.81
N GLY A 195 7.33 6.10 7.61
CA GLY A 195 7.66 7.50 7.84
C GLY A 195 7.23 8.40 6.67
N PRO A 196 5.96 8.62 6.45
CA PRO A 196 5.11 8.29 5.30
C PRO A 196 5.88 8.36 3.98
N ILE A 197 5.81 7.32 3.16
CA ILE A 197 6.57 7.22 1.88
C ILE A 197 6.39 8.48 1.01
N LEU A 198 5.18 9.02 0.93
CA LEU A 198 4.87 10.16 0.07
C LEU A 198 5.49 11.48 0.56
N ALA A 199 5.75 11.60 1.86
CA ALA A 199 6.38 12.80 2.42
C ALA A 199 7.84 12.98 1.95
N ARG A 200 8.53 11.86 1.68
CA ARG A 200 9.91 11.87 1.17
C ARG A 200 9.98 11.76 -0.36
N ASN A 201 8.89 11.32 -1.00
CA ASN A 201 8.86 10.97 -2.43
C ASN A 201 7.70 11.69 -3.14
N SER A 202 7.81 13.01 -3.26
CA SER A 202 6.76 13.89 -3.81
C SER A 202 6.35 13.54 -5.25
N LEU A 203 7.25 13.00 -6.05
CA LEU A 203 6.93 12.56 -7.42
C LEU A 203 5.98 11.36 -7.41
N LEU A 204 6.15 10.43 -6.47
CA LEU A 204 5.23 9.31 -6.30
C LEU A 204 3.82 9.79 -5.90
N ALA A 205 3.72 10.77 -4.97
CA ALA A 205 2.44 11.37 -4.60
C ALA A 205 1.73 12.01 -5.79
N LYS A 206 2.45 12.78 -6.60
CA LYS A 206 1.89 13.41 -7.81
C LYS A 206 1.46 12.39 -8.86
N ARG A 207 2.22 11.29 -9.00
CA ARG A 207 1.89 10.20 -9.92
C ARG A 207 0.59 9.51 -9.52
N LEU A 208 0.38 9.22 -8.24
CA LEU A 208 -0.88 8.68 -7.74
C LEU A 208 -2.06 9.62 -8.02
N LEU A 209 -1.92 10.92 -7.76
CA LEU A 209 -2.97 11.89 -8.06
C LEU A 209 -3.26 11.99 -9.57
N LEU A 210 -2.23 11.92 -10.43
CA LEU A 210 -2.43 11.90 -11.88
C LEU A 210 -3.14 10.63 -12.34
N ALA A 211 -2.84 9.47 -11.73
CA ALA A 211 -3.56 8.22 -12.01
C ALA A 211 -5.06 8.36 -11.66
N CYS A 212 -5.38 9.01 -10.52
CA CYS A 212 -6.79 9.28 -10.17
C CYS A 212 -7.50 10.11 -11.24
N LEU A 213 -6.86 11.16 -11.76
CA LEU A 213 -7.45 12.02 -12.79
C LEU A 213 -7.64 11.34 -14.15
N LEU A 214 -6.94 10.23 -14.39
CA LEU A 214 -7.10 9.41 -15.60
C LEU A 214 -8.14 8.29 -15.40
N TYR A 215 -8.37 7.89 -14.15
CA TYR A 215 -9.34 6.89 -13.75
C TYR A 215 -10.78 7.47 -13.71
N THR A 216 -10.94 8.71 -13.23
CA THR A 216 -12.24 9.43 -13.15
C THR A 216 -12.58 10.08 -14.51
#